data_9c8139cdac7cb19188ab9bbc5ce30a59
#
_entry.id   9c8139cdac7cb19188ab9bbc5ce30a59
#
_cell.length_a   1.000
_cell.length_b   1.000
_cell.length_c   1.000
_cell.angle_alpha   90.00
_cell.angle_beta   90.00
_cell.angle_gamma   90.00
#
_symmetry.space_group_name_H-M   'P 1'
#
loop_
_entity.id
_entity.type
_entity.pdbx_description
1 polymer ?
#
loop_
_entity_poly.entity_id
_entity_poly.type
_entity_poly.pdbx_seq_one_letter_code
_entity_poly.pdbx_strand_id
1 'polypeptide(L)'
;MNIINYYFLFLVIVLSFKSNGQVPKVYTNISLDRGNAVATVKGKEYRESNNGAGFHLQDLIGNPQGTQTGVKFNFGPKVPSGKVYFGLINPTDGKYPMPVYFRRTAKISASVTEINLIQLRGKYDMSGWEKSNGGFLGYRVMGPEGQLLYDGRLSFKYENDMFRVPPSIIEGPTINQLTDNSVVISMKLNKPGPIVLNVNDTKYESKGKTTIDFKISSLSPNTEYKYSLEGVVTRNYAFKTNLKKGDRTPFVFAYASDSRAGQGGGERNLYGANYYVMQRIVAYSKARNVAFLQFTGDMINGYLAEKQEMNLQYANWKRSLEPYSSSFPVYVAMGNHEALVTYFSNPETAEEFGIDRFPFETESAEAVFATNFSNPVSELKSEDGAAYDPDPKTKDFPPYDETVFSYVYGNAAVVVLNSNYWYAYALNRYPGTSGNIHAYIMDNQLEWFKDELKKYESDKDIDHVFVTLHTPFFPNGGHVTDDMWYNGKNWPRPIVAGEKVEKGIIERRDELLDAMINQSSKVRAVLTGDEHNYAKTKITEAMPRYPENWERPKLKLTRTIYQLNNGSAGAPYYAKEKTPWSDFATNFSTQNVVVLINIDGKSANIEVRNPFTEELVDALELAK
;
A
#
# COMPACT_ATOMS: atom_id res chain seq x y z
N MET A 1 -66.02 -1.88 29.60
CA MET A 1 -65.39 -2.69 28.57
C MET A 1 -63.99 -2.13 28.37
N ASN A 2 -63.03 -2.69 29.11
CA ASN A 2 -61.63 -2.19 29.12
C ASN A 2 -60.82 -2.92 28.08
N ILE A 3 -60.25 -2.19 27.13
CA ILE A 3 -59.34 -2.70 26.14
C ILE A 3 -57.91 -2.53 26.70
N ILE A 4 -57.27 -3.65 27.03
CA ILE A 4 -55.86 -3.73 27.47
C ILE A 4 -55.00 -3.82 26.23
N ASN A 5 -54.19 -2.77 25.95
CA ASN A 5 -53.16 -2.81 24.92
C ASN A 5 -51.92 -3.54 25.44
N TYR A 6 -51.61 -4.68 24.85
CA TYR A 6 -50.32 -5.36 25.03
C TYR A 6 -49.28 -4.78 24.08
N TYR A 7 -48.27 -4.08 24.63
CA TYR A 7 -47.06 -3.78 23.90
C TYR A 7 -46.13 -4.98 23.97
N PHE A 8 -45.92 -5.63 22.83
CA PHE A 8 -44.86 -6.62 22.65
C PHE A 8 -43.53 -5.88 22.45
N LEU A 9 -42.66 -5.92 23.45
CA LEU A 9 -41.27 -5.46 23.38
C LEU A 9 -40.45 -6.53 22.66
N PHE A 10 -40.16 -6.35 21.36
CA PHE A 10 -39.23 -7.21 20.65
C PHE A 10 -37.80 -6.85 21.08
N LEU A 11 -37.23 -7.65 21.99
CA LEU A 11 -35.82 -7.62 22.34
C LEU A 11 -35.04 -8.25 21.20
N VAL A 12 -34.50 -7.44 20.26
CA VAL A 12 -33.56 -7.93 19.25
C VAL A 12 -32.23 -8.17 19.96
N ILE A 13 -31.98 -9.40 20.34
CA ILE A 13 -30.66 -9.87 20.78
C ILE A 13 -29.83 -9.95 19.47
N VAL A 14 -29.01 -8.94 19.22
CA VAL A 14 -27.93 -9.02 18.23
C VAL A 14 -26.89 -9.98 18.80
N LEU A 15 -27.04 -11.27 18.53
CA LEU A 15 -25.97 -12.23 18.66
C LEU A 15 -24.93 -11.88 17.59
N SER A 16 -23.88 -11.19 18.00
CA SER A 16 -22.65 -11.13 17.21
C SER A 16 -22.09 -12.56 17.12
N PHE A 17 -22.46 -13.28 16.07
CA PHE A 17 -21.71 -14.46 15.67
C PHE A 17 -20.32 -13.99 15.28
N LYS A 18 -19.35 -14.07 16.20
CA LYS A 18 -17.96 -14.22 15.77
C LYS A 18 -17.98 -15.52 14.95
N SER A 19 -17.73 -15.41 13.66
CA SER A 19 -17.45 -16.57 12.82
C SER A 19 -16.29 -17.29 13.52
N ASN A 20 -16.52 -18.49 14.05
CA ASN A 20 -15.45 -19.36 14.53
C ASN A 20 -14.68 -19.78 13.27
N GLY A 21 -13.75 -18.96 12.80
CA GLY A 21 -12.82 -19.32 11.76
C GLY A 21 -12.07 -20.57 12.19
N GLN A 22 -12.06 -21.60 11.36
CA GLN A 22 -11.24 -22.77 11.59
C GLN A 22 -9.77 -22.33 11.49
N VAL A 23 -8.91 -22.84 12.38
CA VAL A 23 -7.45 -22.62 12.25
C VAL A 23 -6.97 -23.26 10.95
N PRO A 24 -6.28 -22.55 10.06
CA PRO A 24 -5.73 -23.13 8.84
C PRO A 24 -4.79 -24.31 9.13
N LYS A 25 -4.81 -25.35 8.28
CA LYS A 25 -4.04 -26.59 8.50
C LYS A 25 -2.53 -26.40 8.45
N VAL A 26 -2.08 -25.31 7.87
CA VAL A 26 -0.66 -24.92 7.91
C VAL A 26 -0.16 -24.64 9.33
N TYR A 27 -1.05 -24.40 10.30
CA TYR A 27 -0.71 -24.21 11.71
C TYR A 27 -1.04 -25.46 12.54
N THR A 28 -0.06 -26.35 12.73
CA THR A 28 -0.23 -27.62 13.47
C THR A 28 -0.22 -27.46 14.99
N ASN A 29 0.24 -26.32 15.49
CA ASN A 29 0.44 -26.05 16.92
C ASN A 29 -0.41 -24.89 17.44
N ILE A 30 -1.38 -24.43 16.67
CA ILE A 30 -2.32 -23.37 17.07
C ILE A 30 -3.70 -23.96 17.28
N SER A 31 -4.37 -23.53 18.32
CA SER A 31 -5.75 -23.88 18.65
C SER A 31 -6.52 -22.63 19.07
N LEU A 32 -7.85 -22.73 19.17
CA LEU A 32 -8.70 -21.65 19.67
C LEU A 32 -9.21 -21.99 21.07
N ASP A 33 -8.92 -21.15 22.04
CA ASP A 33 -9.52 -21.18 23.37
C ASP A 33 -10.50 -20.01 23.52
N ARG A 34 -11.82 -20.32 23.55
CA ARG A 34 -12.90 -19.31 23.63
C ARG A 34 -12.80 -18.21 22.56
N GLY A 35 -12.32 -18.57 21.38
CA GLY A 35 -12.19 -17.66 20.25
C GLY A 35 -10.89 -16.84 20.22
N ASN A 36 -9.97 -17.05 21.17
CA ASN A 36 -8.61 -16.49 21.14
C ASN A 36 -7.63 -17.56 20.69
N ALA A 37 -6.64 -17.16 19.89
CA ALA A 37 -5.60 -18.08 19.44
C ALA A 37 -4.63 -18.42 20.58
N VAL A 38 -4.27 -19.70 20.68
CA VAL A 38 -3.27 -20.23 21.61
C VAL A 38 -2.29 -21.08 20.82
N ALA A 39 -1.02 -20.76 20.91
CA ALA A 39 0.04 -21.56 20.30
C ALA A 39 0.77 -22.40 21.35
N THR A 40 1.05 -23.67 21.04
CA THR A 40 1.85 -24.55 21.89
C THR A 40 3.22 -24.78 21.26
N VAL A 41 4.28 -24.33 21.94
CA VAL A 41 5.67 -24.47 21.47
C VAL A 41 6.51 -25.15 22.53
N LYS A 42 7.07 -26.31 22.21
CA LYS A 42 7.90 -27.11 23.14
C LYS A 42 7.21 -27.35 24.49
N GLY A 43 5.90 -27.59 24.47
CA GLY A 43 5.08 -27.86 25.65
C GLY A 43 4.71 -26.62 26.49
N LYS A 44 5.06 -25.41 26.03
CA LYS A 44 4.64 -24.14 26.65
C LYS A 44 3.53 -23.49 25.85
N GLU A 45 2.59 -22.84 26.56
CA GLU A 45 1.53 -22.06 25.94
C GLU A 45 1.95 -20.61 25.72
N TYR A 46 1.62 -20.09 24.53
CA TYR A 46 1.71 -18.70 24.15
C TYR A 46 0.32 -18.21 23.79
N ARG A 47 -0.10 -17.13 24.40
CA ARG A 47 -1.44 -16.60 24.20
C ARG A 47 -1.43 -15.37 23.32
N GLU A 48 -2.50 -15.19 22.57
CA GLU A 48 -2.71 -13.99 21.79
C GLU A 48 -2.57 -12.75 22.68
N SER A 49 -1.70 -11.83 22.29
CA SER A 49 -1.45 -10.56 22.95
C SER A 49 -1.82 -9.41 22.03
N ASN A 50 -2.72 -8.54 22.49
CA ASN A 50 -3.02 -7.31 21.78
C ASN A 50 -2.05 -6.22 22.26
N ASN A 51 -1.17 -5.78 21.39
CA ASN A 51 -0.21 -4.69 21.65
C ASN A 51 -0.86 -3.30 21.65
N GLY A 52 -2.02 -3.18 22.26
CA GLY A 52 -2.75 -1.93 22.38
C GLY A 52 -3.64 -1.64 21.19
N ALA A 53 -4.81 -1.14 21.47
CA ALA A 53 -5.78 -0.77 20.46
C ALA A 53 -5.37 0.55 19.80
N GLY A 54 -5.00 0.52 18.53
CA GLY A 54 -4.71 1.69 17.71
C GLY A 54 -5.94 2.56 17.43
N PHE A 55 -5.75 3.64 16.69
CA PHE A 55 -6.85 4.48 16.23
C PHE A 55 -7.55 3.84 15.03
N HIS A 56 -8.86 3.99 14.94
CA HIS A 56 -9.64 3.43 13.85
C HIS A 56 -10.07 4.50 12.84
N LEU A 57 -9.99 4.19 11.55
CA LEU A 57 -10.40 5.11 10.49
C LEU A 57 -11.82 5.63 10.68
N GLN A 58 -12.76 4.75 11.03
CA GLN A 58 -14.18 5.13 11.21
C GLN A 58 -14.37 6.14 12.35
N ASP A 59 -13.61 5.99 13.44
CA ASP A 59 -13.62 6.94 14.55
C ASP A 59 -13.10 8.31 14.11
N LEU A 60 -12.02 8.34 13.32
CA LEU A 60 -11.40 9.59 12.87
C LEU A 60 -12.14 10.30 11.73
N ILE A 61 -12.96 9.59 10.96
CA ILE A 61 -13.98 10.19 10.10
C ILE A 61 -14.97 11.01 10.95
N GLY A 62 -15.24 10.57 12.19
CA GLY A 62 -15.89 11.35 13.24
C GLY A 62 -17.39 11.47 13.11
N ASN A 63 -18.07 10.63 12.33
CA ASN A 63 -19.53 10.64 12.14
C ASN A 63 -20.10 12.06 12.02
N PRO A 64 -19.69 12.86 11.02
CA PRO A 64 -19.99 14.28 10.94
C PRO A 64 -21.49 14.55 10.74
N GLN A 65 -22.04 15.45 11.56
CA GLN A 65 -23.44 15.88 11.52
C GLN A 65 -23.53 17.41 11.41
N GLY A 66 -24.43 17.88 10.55
CA GLY A 66 -24.70 19.31 10.43
C GLY A 66 -25.48 19.86 11.63
N THR A 67 -25.19 21.10 12.01
CA THR A 67 -25.86 21.89 13.05
C THR A 67 -26.29 23.24 12.49
N GLN A 68 -26.89 24.11 13.30
CA GLN A 68 -27.20 25.47 12.89
C GLN A 68 -25.97 26.33 12.66
N THR A 69 -24.85 26.00 13.34
CA THR A 69 -23.63 26.80 13.30
C THR A 69 -22.51 26.15 12.44
N GLY A 70 -22.60 24.84 12.14
CA GLY A 70 -21.57 24.18 11.37
C GLY A 70 -21.66 22.66 11.37
N VAL A 71 -20.57 21.98 11.74
CA VAL A 71 -20.47 20.52 11.71
C VAL A 71 -19.95 20.00 13.05
N LYS A 72 -20.72 19.10 13.65
CA LYS A 72 -20.37 18.38 14.89
C LYS A 72 -19.75 17.03 14.54
N PHE A 73 -18.68 16.67 15.25
CA PHE A 73 -17.96 15.40 15.13
C PHE A 73 -17.98 14.62 16.45
N ASN A 74 -17.92 13.30 16.34
CA ASN A 74 -17.65 12.37 17.44
C ASN A 74 -16.57 11.37 17.01
N PHE A 75 -15.37 11.49 17.57
CA PHE A 75 -14.17 10.72 17.19
C PHE A 75 -14.00 9.40 17.95
N GLY A 76 -15.02 8.95 18.69
CA GLY A 76 -14.94 7.71 19.46
C GLY A 76 -14.06 7.79 20.72
N PRO A 77 -14.05 6.74 21.54
CA PRO A 77 -13.45 6.76 22.87
C PRO A 77 -11.92 6.85 22.87
N LYS A 78 -11.26 6.46 21.76
CA LYS A 78 -9.79 6.51 21.64
C LYS A 78 -9.22 7.93 21.44
N VAL A 79 -10.08 8.91 21.14
CA VAL A 79 -9.70 10.33 21.02
C VAL A 79 -10.50 11.18 22.02
N PRO A 80 -10.35 10.97 23.33
CA PRO A 80 -11.15 11.66 24.35
C PRO A 80 -10.84 13.15 24.44
N SER A 81 -9.66 13.56 24.00
CA SER A 81 -9.18 14.95 23.98
C SER A 81 -8.28 15.20 22.79
N GLY A 82 -8.04 16.47 22.46
CA GLY A 82 -7.19 16.89 21.36
C GLY A 82 -7.68 18.17 20.72
N LYS A 83 -7.35 18.33 19.44
CA LYS A 83 -7.74 19.51 18.65
C LYS A 83 -8.08 19.10 17.22
N VAL A 84 -8.99 19.82 16.59
CA VAL A 84 -9.22 19.74 15.15
C VAL A 84 -8.80 21.07 14.52
N TYR A 85 -7.80 21.04 13.64
CA TYR A 85 -7.51 22.15 12.73
C TYR A 85 -8.45 22.06 11.54
N PHE A 86 -8.96 23.17 11.05
CA PHE A 86 -9.93 23.16 9.96
C PHE A 86 -9.84 24.38 9.05
N GLY A 87 -10.28 24.20 7.81
CA GLY A 87 -10.37 25.24 6.79
C GLY A 87 -11.24 24.81 5.62
N LEU A 88 -11.74 25.80 4.89
CA LEU A 88 -12.50 25.56 3.67
C LEU A 88 -11.55 25.20 2.53
N ILE A 89 -12.01 24.31 1.64
CA ILE A 89 -11.31 23.95 0.42
C ILE A 89 -11.99 24.67 -0.75
N ASN A 90 -11.24 25.47 -1.50
CA ASN A 90 -11.72 26.03 -2.75
C ASN A 90 -11.46 25.07 -3.91
N PRO A 91 -12.47 24.35 -4.44
CA PRO A 91 -12.29 23.36 -5.49
C PRO A 91 -11.87 23.97 -6.84
N THR A 92 -11.99 25.28 -7.00
CA THR A 92 -11.61 26.01 -8.23
C THR A 92 -10.24 26.67 -8.13
N ASP A 93 -9.55 26.53 -6.99
CA ASP A 93 -8.22 27.09 -6.79
C ASP A 93 -7.17 26.22 -7.50
N GLY A 94 -6.89 26.58 -8.73
CA GLY A 94 -5.94 25.89 -9.58
C GLY A 94 -6.37 24.47 -10.01
N LYS A 95 -5.44 23.76 -10.63
CA LYS A 95 -5.65 22.39 -11.14
C LYS A 95 -5.68 21.34 -10.01
N TYR A 96 -4.96 21.59 -8.93
CA TYR A 96 -4.79 20.67 -7.80
C TYR A 96 -5.06 21.40 -6.47
N PRO A 97 -6.32 21.77 -6.15
CA PRO A 97 -6.64 22.50 -4.93
C PRO A 97 -6.35 21.67 -3.69
N MET A 98 -5.70 22.30 -2.72
CA MET A 98 -5.33 21.71 -1.44
C MET A 98 -6.20 22.27 -0.31
N PRO A 99 -6.41 21.54 0.78
CA PRO A 99 -7.03 22.08 1.98
C PRO A 99 -6.21 23.24 2.55
N VAL A 100 -6.89 24.29 3.00
CA VAL A 100 -6.25 25.40 3.69
C VAL A 100 -6.60 25.32 5.18
N TYR A 101 -5.56 25.17 6.02
CA TYR A 101 -5.72 25.10 7.46
C TYR A 101 -5.32 26.41 8.09
N PHE A 102 -6.28 27.04 8.77
CA PHE A 102 -6.09 28.32 9.45
C PHE A 102 -5.58 28.11 10.87
N ARG A 103 -5.27 29.21 11.55
CA ARG A 103 -4.96 29.21 12.99
C ARG A 103 -6.14 28.81 13.89
N ARG A 104 -7.35 28.72 13.33
CA ARG A 104 -8.53 28.31 14.07
C ARG A 104 -8.54 26.82 14.32
N THR A 105 -8.83 26.48 15.55
CA THR A 105 -8.96 25.11 16.01
C THR A 105 -10.24 24.96 16.80
N ALA A 106 -10.81 23.76 16.78
CA ALA A 106 -11.85 23.32 17.68
C ALA A 106 -11.28 22.30 18.68
N LYS A 107 -11.58 22.48 19.97
CA LYS A 107 -11.12 21.56 21.02
C LYS A 107 -11.97 20.30 21.00
N ILE A 108 -11.33 19.13 21.09
CA ILE A 108 -12.01 17.85 21.34
C ILE A 108 -12.14 17.68 22.86
N SER A 109 -13.36 17.42 23.34
CA SER A 109 -13.66 17.15 24.76
C SER A 109 -14.66 16.01 24.83
N ALA A 110 -14.38 14.97 25.62
CA ALA A 110 -15.17 13.74 25.65
C ALA A 110 -15.47 13.19 24.23
N SER A 111 -14.43 13.16 23.39
CA SER A 111 -14.46 12.71 21.99
C SER A 111 -15.30 13.57 21.04
N VAL A 112 -15.90 14.65 21.48
CA VAL A 112 -16.80 15.48 20.67
C VAL A 112 -16.17 16.85 20.40
N THR A 113 -16.42 17.38 19.20
CA THR A 113 -16.14 18.79 18.85
C THR A 113 -17.16 19.31 17.86
N GLU A 114 -17.27 20.64 17.77
CA GLU A 114 -18.05 21.30 16.74
C GLU A 114 -17.21 22.38 16.04
N ILE A 115 -17.18 22.32 14.72
CA ILE A 115 -16.57 23.32 13.85
C ILE A 115 -17.64 24.33 13.49
N ASN A 116 -17.47 25.58 13.93
CA ASN A 116 -18.39 26.68 13.63
C ASN A 116 -18.04 27.29 12.26
N LEU A 117 -18.81 26.94 11.22
CA LEU A 117 -18.63 27.44 9.85
C LEU A 117 -19.13 28.88 9.68
N ILE A 118 -20.08 29.34 10.50
CA ILE A 118 -20.54 30.71 10.47
C ILE A 118 -19.40 31.70 10.75
N GLN A 119 -18.45 31.34 11.58
CA GLN A 119 -17.27 32.16 11.88
C GLN A 119 -16.26 32.26 10.73
N LEU A 120 -16.43 31.48 9.67
CA LEU A 120 -15.59 31.52 8.47
C LEU A 120 -16.15 32.44 7.38
N ARG A 121 -17.32 33.05 7.60
CA ARG A 121 -17.93 34.00 6.64
C ARG A 121 -17.02 35.18 6.33
N GLY A 122 -17.06 35.63 5.10
CA GLY A 122 -16.33 36.83 4.64
C GLY A 122 -14.82 36.63 4.65
N LYS A 123 -14.12 37.15 5.63
CA LYS A 123 -12.64 37.18 5.69
C LYS A 123 -11.97 35.81 5.55
N TYR A 124 -12.61 34.74 6.01
CA TYR A 124 -12.07 33.39 6.02
C TYR A 124 -12.81 32.45 5.08
N ASP A 125 -13.77 32.94 4.33
CA ASP A 125 -14.47 32.17 3.31
C ASP A 125 -13.74 32.33 1.97
N MET A 126 -12.89 31.37 1.68
CA MET A 126 -12.13 31.33 0.44
C MET A 126 -12.92 30.69 -0.71
N SER A 127 -14.08 30.11 -0.45
CA SER A 127 -14.89 29.36 -1.42
C SER A 127 -16.20 30.05 -1.79
N GLY A 128 -16.62 31.10 -1.03
CA GLY A 128 -17.90 31.79 -1.23
C GLY A 128 -19.11 30.90 -0.94
N TRP A 129 -19.02 30.03 0.06
CA TRP A 129 -20.02 29.03 0.38
C TRP A 129 -21.42 29.58 0.64
N GLU A 130 -21.51 30.82 1.16
CA GLU A 130 -22.80 31.49 1.39
C GLU A 130 -23.56 31.75 0.07
N LYS A 131 -22.83 31.96 -1.03
CA LYS A 131 -23.42 32.18 -2.36
C LYS A 131 -23.81 30.89 -3.03
N SER A 132 -23.00 29.82 -2.81
CA SER A 132 -23.23 28.50 -3.38
C SER A 132 -24.11 27.58 -2.53
N ASN A 133 -24.52 28.04 -1.32
CA ASN A 133 -25.23 27.24 -0.33
C ASN A 133 -24.57 25.91 0.01
N GLY A 134 -23.22 25.88 -0.01
CA GLY A 134 -22.43 24.69 0.31
C GLY A 134 -20.96 24.80 -0.06
N GLY A 135 -20.18 23.85 0.39
CA GLY A 135 -18.73 23.84 0.17
C GLY A 135 -18.05 22.59 0.67
N PHE A 136 -16.73 22.67 0.72
CA PHE A 136 -15.88 21.61 1.23
C PHE A 136 -15.14 22.07 2.47
N LEU A 137 -15.09 21.21 3.47
CA LEU A 137 -14.35 21.37 4.71
C LEU A 137 -13.20 20.37 4.75
N GLY A 138 -11.96 20.85 4.91
CA GLY A 138 -10.82 20.06 5.34
C GLY A 138 -10.67 20.13 6.86
N TYR A 139 -10.34 19.01 7.49
CA TYR A 139 -10.11 18.95 8.92
C TYR A 139 -8.96 17.99 9.26
N ARG A 140 -8.10 18.39 10.22
CA ARG A 140 -6.99 17.58 10.73
C ARG A 140 -7.22 17.28 12.19
N VAL A 141 -7.22 15.99 12.53
CA VAL A 141 -7.43 15.50 13.89
C VAL A 141 -6.08 15.30 14.56
N MET A 142 -5.85 16.09 15.62
CA MET A 142 -4.70 15.94 16.51
C MET A 142 -5.13 15.17 17.76
N GLY A 143 -4.42 14.10 18.06
CA GLY A 143 -4.65 13.26 19.22
C GLY A 143 -4.21 13.90 20.54
N PRO A 144 -4.44 13.20 21.67
CA PRO A 144 -4.14 13.71 23.01
C PRO A 144 -2.67 14.00 23.25
N GLU A 145 -1.77 13.29 22.59
CA GLU A 145 -0.30 13.44 22.68
C GLU A 145 0.27 14.42 21.63
N GLY A 146 -0.61 15.08 20.86
CA GLY A 146 -0.21 16.03 19.83
C GLY A 146 0.18 15.40 18.49
N GLN A 147 -0.04 14.09 18.32
CA GLN A 147 0.18 13.40 17.06
C GLN A 147 -0.90 13.75 16.04
N LEU A 148 -0.53 13.92 14.77
CA LEU A 148 -1.47 14.13 13.66
C LEU A 148 -2.02 12.79 13.19
N LEU A 149 -3.28 12.51 13.54
CA LEU A 149 -3.93 11.21 13.35
C LEU A 149 -4.56 11.05 11.98
N TYR A 150 -5.22 12.12 11.47
CA TYR A 150 -6.00 12.01 10.25
C TYR A 150 -6.18 13.37 9.56
N ASP A 151 -6.18 13.36 8.23
CA ASP A 151 -6.51 14.50 7.37
C ASP A 151 -7.80 14.17 6.61
N GLY A 152 -8.92 14.68 7.09
CA GLY A 152 -10.25 14.40 6.58
C GLY A 152 -10.80 15.49 5.68
N ARG A 153 -11.74 15.09 4.82
CA ARG A 153 -12.50 16.00 3.96
C ARG A 153 -13.98 15.65 3.98
N LEU A 154 -14.84 16.65 3.87
CA LEU A 154 -16.26 16.44 3.70
C LEU A 154 -16.91 17.59 2.91
N SER A 155 -18.04 17.27 2.29
CA SER A 155 -18.93 18.28 1.70
C SER A 155 -19.96 18.72 2.73
N PHE A 156 -20.39 19.95 2.65
CA PHE A 156 -21.56 20.44 3.40
C PHE A 156 -22.49 21.27 2.50
N LYS A 157 -23.75 21.30 2.89
CA LYS A 157 -24.78 22.20 2.33
C LYS A 157 -25.34 23.08 3.44
N TYR A 158 -25.84 24.26 3.08
CA TYR A 158 -26.54 25.14 3.99
C TYR A 158 -27.94 25.43 3.43
N GLU A 159 -28.93 24.85 4.07
CA GLU A 159 -30.33 24.91 3.62
C GLU A 159 -31.24 25.09 4.84
N ASN A 160 -32.19 26.02 4.74
CA ASN A 160 -33.17 26.35 5.83
C ASN A 160 -32.48 26.63 7.17
N ASP A 161 -31.47 27.49 7.18
CA ASP A 161 -30.68 27.89 8.35
C ASP A 161 -30.01 26.72 9.11
N MET A 162 -29.71 25.65 8.40
CA MET A 162 -29.08 24.44 8.93
C MET A 162 -27.98 23.95 8.00
N PHE A 163 -26.83 23.65 8.56
CA PHE A 163 -25.81 22.86 7.84
C PHE A 163 -26.24 21.40 7.76
N ARG A 164 -25.94 20.76 6.63
CA ARG A 164 -26.16 19.35 6.37
C ARG A 164 -24.87 18.76 5.79
N VAL A 165 -24.54 17.54 6.19
CA VAL A 165 -23.42 16.78 5.62
C VAL A 165 -23.98 15.69 4.70
N PRO A 166 -23.93 15.88 3.36
CA PRO A 166 -24.30 14.85 2.41
C PRO A 166 -23.26 13.70 2.41
N PRO A 167 -23.49 12.59 1.66
CA PRO A 167 -22.44 11.67 1.32
C PRO A 167 -21.25 12.42 0.71
N SER A 168 -20.06 12.23 1.28
CA SER A 168 -18.85 12.98 0.92
C SER A 168 -17.74 12.01 0.55
N ILE A 169 -16.98 12.35 -0.50
CA ILE A 169 -15.77 11.58 -0.87
C ILE A 169 -14.71 11.83 0.20
N ILE A 170 -14.31 10.76 0.87
CA ILE A 170 -13.24 10.76 1.86
C ILE A 170 -11.90 10.26 1.31
N GLU A 171 -11.92 9.43 0.25
CA GLU A 171 -10.75 8.98 -0.50
C GLU A 171 -11.05 9.03 -2.01
N GLY A 172 -10.12 9.52 -2.80
CA GLY A 172 -10.23 9.57 -4.26
C GLY A 172 -10.88 10.85 -4.82
N PRO A 173 -11.26 10.83 -6.11
CA PRO A 173 -11.18 9.71 -7.05
C PRO A 173 -9.73 9.33 -7.37
N THR A 174 -9.48 8.04 -7.61
CA THR A 174 -8.18 7.50 -8.02
C THR A 174 -8.29 6.72 -9.32
N ILE A 175 -7.27 6.83 -10.16
CA ILE A 175 -7.15 6.07 -11.40
C ILE A 175 -6.41 4.77 -11.09
N ASN A 176 -7.06 3.63 -11.36
CA ASN A 176 -6.53 2.30 -11.10
C ASN A 176 -6.68 1.41 -12.34
N GLN A 177 -5.93 0.32 -12.42
CA GLN A 177 -6.00 -0.69 -13.48
C GLN A 177 -6.10 -0.07 -14.89
N LEU A 178 -5.33 1.02 -15.11
CA LEU A 178 -5.37 1.74 -16.36
C LEU A 178 -4.70 0.93 -17.47
N THR A 179 -5.42 0.75 -18.58
CA THR A 179 -4.92 0.09 -19.78
C THR A 179 -5.02 1.01 -21.00
N ASP A 180 -4.75 0.49 -22.17
CA ASP A 180 -4.94 1.21 -23.44
C ASP A 180 -6.42 1.36 -23.84
N ASN A 181 -7.33 0.61 -23.21
CA ASN A 181 -8.75 0.60 -23.56
C ASN A 181 -9.72 0.56 -22.36
N SER A 182 -9.21 0.61 -21.13
CA SER A 182 -10.04 0.55 -19.91
C SER A 182 -9.40 1.28 -18.73
N VAL A 183 -10.23 1.59 -17.74
CA VAL A 183 -9.81 2.20 -16.45
C VAL A 183 -10.79 1.81 -15.35
N VAL A 184 -10.30 1.72 -14.12
CA VAL A 184 -11.11 1.69 -12.91
C VAL A 184 -10.94 3.03 -12.18
N ILE A 185 -12.06 3.74 -11.94
CA ILE A 185 -12.07 4.97 -11.14
C ILE A 185 -12.68 4.65 -9.78
N SER A 186 -11.84 4.67 -8.75
CA SER A 186 -12.20 4.27 -7.38
C SER A 186 -12.40 5.44 -6.45
N MET A 187 -13.32 5.32 -5.49
CA MET A 187 -13.50 6.29 -4.41
C MET A 187 -14.18 5.67 -3.19
N LYS A 188 -13.99 6.30 -2.03
CA LYS A 188 -14.74 5.94 -0.80
C LYS A 188 -15.55 7.14 -0.30
N LEU A 189 -16.74 6.85 0.22
CA LEU A 189 -17.64 7.81 0.85
C LEU A 189 -17.66 7.61 2.37
N ASN A 190 -17.90 8.69 3.12
CA ASN A 190 -18.11 8.63 4.58
C ASN A 190 -19.40 7.88 4.99
N LYS A 191 -20.39 7.83 4.10
CA LYS A 191 -21.66 7.12 4.26
C LYS A 191 -22.25 6.76 2.89
N PRO A 192 -23.12 5.72 2.81
CA PRO A 192 -23.75 5.34 1.54
C PRO A 192 -24.52 6.50 0.89
N GLY A 193 -24.38 6.61 -0.44
CA GLY A 193 -25.10 7.65 -1.20
C GLY A 193 -24.99 7.45 -2.72
N PRO A 194 -25.81 8.16 -3.49
CA PRO A 194 -25.73 8.15 -4.93
C PRO A 194 -24.51 8.96 -5.41
N ILE A 195 -23.78 8.43 -6.37
CA ILE A 195 -22.73 9.11 -7.13
C ILE A 195 -22.96 8.85 -8.60
N VAL A 196 -22.84 9.88 -9.42
CA VAL A 196 -22.83 9.77 -10.88
C VAL A 196 -21.47 10.23 -11.39
N LEU A 197 -20.81 9.35 -12.11
CA LEU A 197 -19.58 9.64 -12.83
C LEU A 197 -19.92 9.91 -14.29
N ASN A 198 -19.50 11.06 -14.82
CA ASN A 198 -19.58 11.36 -16.24
C ASN A 198 -18.18 11.23 -16.84
N VAL A 199 -18.02 10.41 -17.87
CA VAL A 199 -16.79 10.32 -18.67
C VAL A 199 -17.13 10.73 -20.09
N ASN A 200 -16.64 11.87 -20.52
CA ASN A 200 -17.13 12.60 -21.70
C ASN A 200 -18.68 12.73 -21.60
N ASP A 201 -19.43 12.09 -22.50
CA ASP A 201 -20.90 12.15 -22.54
C ASP A 201 -21.59 10.91 -21.96
N THR A 202 -20.81 9.97 -21.40
CA THR A 202 -21.34 8.72 -20.84
C THR A 202 -21.47 8.81 -19.32
N LYS A 203 -22.65 8.44 -18.81
CA LYS A 203 -22.96 8.42 -17.37
C LYS A 203 -22.87 7.02 -16.78
N TYR A 204 -22.21 6.94 -15.62
CA TYR A 204 -22.10 5.74 -14.79
C TYR A 204 -22.65 6.05 -13.40
N GLU A 205 -23.54 5.22 -12.86
CA GLU A 205 -24.20 5.46 -11.58
C GLU A 205 -23.83 4.40 -10.54
N SER A 206 -23.63 4.83 -9.30
CA SER A 206 -23.53 3.95 -8.13
C SER A 206 -24.47 4.43 -7.04
N LYS A 207 -25.18 3.48 -6.38
CA LYS A 207 -26.14 3.79 -5.32
C LYS A 207 -25.89 2.87 -4.11
N GLY A 208 -26.03 3.44 -2.92
CA GLY A 208 -26.06 2.66 -1.67
C GLY A 208 -24.74 2.02 -1.22
N LYS A 209 -23.60 2.42 -1.80
CA LYS A 209 -22.27 1.91 -1.44
C LYS A 209 -21.41 3.01 -0.83
N THR A 210 -20.45 2.60 0.00
CA THR A 210 -19.37 3.47 0.51
C THR A 210 -18.08 3.30 -0.27
N THR A 211 -17.76 2.10 -0.74
CA THR A 211 -16.65 1.84 -1.66
C THR A 211 -17.20 1.66 -3.06
N ILE A 212 -16.67 2.42 -4.01
CA ILE A 212 -17.21 2.52 -5.37
C ILE A 212 -16.06 2.39 -6.36
N ASP A 213 -16.20 1.43 -7.30
CA ASP A 213 -15.32 1.22 -8.43
C ASP A 213 -16.13 1.32 -9.72
N PHE A 214 -15.88 2.37 -10.50
CA PHE A 214 -16.43 2.50 -11.83
C PHE A 214 -15.49 1.86 -12.85
N LYS A 215 -15.90 0.73 -13.42
CA LYS A 215 -15.16 0.02 -14.47
C LYS A 215 -15.60 0.55 -15.84
N ILE A 216 -14.68 1.16 -16.56
CA ILE A 216 -14.93 1.79 -17.87
C ILE A 216 -14.07 1.07 -18.91
N SER A 217 -14.68 0.69 -20.02
CA SER A 217 -14.05 -0.03 -21.12
C SER A 217 -14.35 0.62 -22.46
N SER A 218 -13.78 0.07 -23.53
CA SER A 218 -13.96 0.56 -24.90
C SER A 218 -13.40 1.96 -25.12
N LEU A 219 -12.34 2.30 -24.38
CA LEU A 219 -11.59 3.52 -24.57
C LEU A 219 -10.58 3.38 -25.73
N SER A 220 -10.13 4.50 -26.28
CA SER A 220 -9.07 4.54 -27.29
C SER A 220 -7.70 4.67 -26.65
N PRO A 221 -6.64 4.02 -27.20
CA PRO A 221 -5.28 4.12 -26.68
C PRO A 221 -4.74 5.55 -26.75
N ASN A 222 -3.82 5.87 -25.82
CA ASN A 222 -3.07 7.13 -25.79
C ASN A 222 -3.95 8.41 -25.87
N THR A 223 -5.17 8.33 -25.34
CA THR A 223 -6.21 9.36 -25.48
C THR A 223 -6.55 9.97 -24.12
N GLU A 224 -6.66 11.31 -24.07
CA GLU A 224 -7.10 12.02 -22.87
C GLU A 224 -8.64 11.97 -22.76
N TYR A 225 -9.13 11.56 -21.59
CA TYR A 225 -10.53 11.54 -21.20
C TYR A 225 -10.79 12.49 -20.05
N LYS A 226 -11.79 13.37 -20.21
CA LYS A 226 -12.28 14.22 -19.13
C LYS A 226 -13.38 13.50 -18.37
N TYR A 227 -13.41 13.67 -17.05
CA TYR A 227 -14.50 13.13 -16.24
C TYR A 227 -14.88 14.08 -15.12
N SER A 228 -16.13 13.96 -14.62
CA SER A 228 -16.66 14.72 -13.51
C SER A 228 -17.57 13.86 -12.64
N LEU A 229 -17.80 14.31 -11.41
CA LEU A 229 -18.64 13.62 -10.43
C LEU A 229 -19.84 14.53 -10.08
N GLU A 230 -21.06 13.99 -10.23
CA GLU A 230 -22.29 14.64 -9.77
C GLU A 230 -22.69 14.12 -8.37
N GLY A 231 -23.46 14.92 -7.61
CA GLY A 231 -23.92 14.57 -6.26
C GLY A 231 -22.99 15.03 -5.14
N VAL A 232 -21.71 15.28 -5.44
CA VAL A 232 -20.73 16.06 -4.68
C VAL A 232 -20.40 17.28 -5.50
N VAL A 233 -19.73 18.28 -4.96
CA VAL A 233 -19.39 19.46 -5.75
C VAL A 233 -18.66 19.06 -7.03
N THR A 234 -19.16 19.50 -8.16
CA THR A 234 -18.64 19.14 -9.49
C THR A 234 -17.24 19.67 -9.67
N ARG A 235 -16.30 18.81 -9.92
CA ARG A 235 -14.93 19.13 -10.31
C ARG A 235 -14.59 18.35 -11.58
N ASN A 236 -13.90 18.98 -12.49
CA ASN A 236 -13.41 18.36 -13.71
C ASN A 236 -12.05 17.73 -13.46
N TYR A 237 -11.93 16.49 -13.84
CA TYR A 237 -10.72 15.69 -13.81
C TYR A 237 -10.35 15.23 -15.22
N ALA A 238 -9.15 14.72 -15.39
CA ALA A 238 -8.74 14.10 -16.64
C ALA A 238 -7.72 12.99 -16.38
N PHE A 239 -7.76 11.94 -17.18
CA PHE A 239 -6.73 10.91 -17.27
C PHE A 239 -6.39 10.62 -18.73
N LYS A 240 -5.26 9.97 -18.98
CA LYS A 240 -4.86 9.55 -20.32
C LYS A 240 -4.67 8.03 -20.32
N THR A 241 -5.33 7.33 -21.26
CA THR A 241 -5.17 5.88 -21.46
C THR A 241 -3.73 5.53 -21.84
N ASN A 242 -3.31 4.32 -21.53
CA ASN A 242 -1.98 3.81 -21.82
C ASN A 242 -1.69 3.79 -23.33
N LEU A 243 -0.42 3.77 -23.67
CA LEU A 243 0.04 3.37 -25.00
C LEU A 243 -0.42 1.93 -25.26
N LYS A 244 -0.80 1.63 -26.50
CA LYS A 244 -1.12 0.28 -26.92
C LYS A 244 0.11 -0.62 -26.72
N LYS A 245 -0.12 -1.88 -26.35
CA LYS A 245 0.94 -2.88 -26.31
C LYS A 245 1.71 -2.92 -27.63
N GLY A 246 3.04 -2.86 -27.55
CA GLY A 246 3.96 -2.82 -28.67
C GLY A 246 4.22 -1.43 -29.24
N ASP A 247 3.53 -0.40 -28.78
CA ASP A 247 3.81 0.99 -29.15
C ASP A 247 5.15 1.42 -28.52
N ARG A 248 6.02 2.00 -29.37
CA ARG A 248 7.38 2.41 -29.00
C ARG A 248 7.52 3.93 -28.87
N THR A 249 6.41 4.66 -28.76
CA THR A 249 6.43 6.09 -28.44
C THR A 249 7.13 6.31 -27.09
N PRO A 250 8.04 7.29 -27.00
CA PRO A 250 8.75 7.56 -25.74
C PRO A 250 7.83 7.84 -24.58
N PHE A 251 8.15 7.28 -23.42
CA PHE A 251 7.45 7.53 -22.16
C PHE A 251 8.38 7.42 -20.95
N VAL A 252 7.91 7.92 -19.82
CA VAL A 252 8.62 7.89 -18.54
C VAL A 252 7.69 7.31 -17.49
N PHE A 253 8.21 6.45 -16.62
CA PHE A 253 7.54 6.09 -15.40
C PHE A 253 8.42 6.33 -14.18
N ALA A 254 7.80 6.53 -13.03
CA ALA A 254 8.50 6.76 -11.77
C ALA A 254 8.52 5.51 -10.90
N TYR A 255 9.56 5.42 -10.06
CA TYR A 255 9.71 4.37 -9.06
C TYR A 255 10.17 4.94 -7.72
N ALA A 256 9.53 4.52 -6.63
CA ALA A 256 9.88 4.87 -5.25
C ALA A 256 9.40 3.76 -4.27
N SER A 257 9.88 3.80 -3.04
CA SER A 257 9.53 2.86 -1.96
C SER A 257 9.77 3.48 -0.58
N ASP A 258 9.21 2.89 0.48
CA ASP A 258 9.50 3.18 1.90
C ASP A 258 9.11 4.59 2.34
N SER A 259 7.81 4.83 2.41
CA SER A 259 7.23 6.11 2.87
C SER A 259 6.57 6.01 4.24
N ARG A 260 6.90 4.99 5.02
CA ARG A 260 6.43 4.91 6.41
C ARG A 260 6.85 6.14 7.21
N ALA A 261 6.15 6.45 8.31
CA ALA A 261 6.41 7.65 9.08
C ALA A 261 7.85 7.64 9.61
N GLY A 262 8.61 8.68 9.23
CA GLY A 262 9.93 8.91 9.76
C GLY A 262 9.89 9.39 11.20
N GLN A 263 11.02 9.31 11.88
CA GLN A 263 11.19 9.93 13.20
C GLN A 263 11.16 11.46 13.08
N GLY A 264 10.64 12.14 14.10
CA GLY A 264 10.64 13.59 14.18
C GLY A 264 9.26 14.23 14.12
N GLY A 265 8.22 13.50 13.79
CA GLY A 265 6.80 13.93 13.89
C GLY A 265 6.46 15.23 13.16
N GLY A 266 5.53 15.99 13.72
CA GLY A 266 5.03 17.24 13.17
C GLY A 266 4.14 17.05 11.97
N GLU A 267 4.04 18.07 11.12
CA GLU A 267 3.19 18.03 9.91
C GLU A 267 3.73 17.15 8.78
N ARG A 268 4.91 16.57 8.95
CA ARG A 268 5.51 15.66 7.96
C ARG A 268 4.81 14.31 7.93
N ASN A 269 4.34 13.85 9.09
CA ASN A 269 3.72 12.54 9.24
C ASN A 269 2.22 12.70 9.47
N LEU A 270 1.41 12.01 8.68
CA LEU A 270 0.11 11.53 9.07
C LEU A 270 0.30 10.16 9.72
N TYR A 271 -0.50 9.84 10.73
CA TYR A 271 -0.36 8.59 11.48
C TYR A 271 -0.07 7.39 10.58
N GLY A 272 1.13 6.87 10.65
CA GLY A 272 1.62 5.73 9.88
C GLY A 272 2.36 6.04 8.58
N ALA A 273 2.32 7.25 8.02
CA ALA A 273 2.91 7.56 6.72
C ALA A 273 3.64 8.91 6.68
N ASN A 274 4.73 9.00 5.92
CA ASN A 274 5.41 10.26 5.66
C ASN A 274 4.68 11.04 4.55
N TYR A 275 3.67 11.77 4.95
CA TYR A 275 2.83 12.55 4.05
C TYR A 275 3.61 13.58 3.22
N TYR A 276 4.58 14.25 3.84
CA TYR A 276 5.29 15.38 3.22
C TYR A 276 6.21 14.93 2.06
N VAL A 277 7.02 13.91 2.30
CA VAL A 277 7.95 13.41 1.27
C VAL A 277 7.17 12.73 0.14
N MET A 278 6.19 11.90 0.49
CA MET A 278 5.39 11.19 -0.50
C MET A 278 4.61 12.14 -1.41
N GLN A 279 3.98 13.18 -0.83
CA GLN A 279 3.30 14.22 -1.62
C GLN A 279 4.25 14.92 -2.58
N ARG A 280 5.49 15.18 -2.17
CA ARG A 280 6.50 15.82 -3.03
C ARG A 280 6.92 14.90 -4.18
N ILE A 281 7.13 13.59 -3.91
CA ILE A 281 7.45 12.60 -4.94
C ILE A 281 6.34 12.54 -5.99
N VAL A 282 5.08 12.47 -5.58
CA VAL A 282 3.93 12.38 -6.51
C VAL A 282 3.77 13.67 -7.32
N ALA A 283 3.92 14.84 -6.68
CA ALA A 283 3.88 16.14 -7.36
C ALA A 283 4.97 16.27 -8.41
N TYR A 284 6.21 15.87 -8.05
CA TYR A 284 7.35 15.89 -8.97
C TYR A 284 7.14 14.91 -10.14
N SER A 285 6.69 13.69 -9.86
CA SER A 285 6.35 12.70 -10.89
C SER A 285 5.31 13.23 -11.86
N LYS A 286 4.27 13.90 -11.36
CA LYS A 286 3.27 14.55 -12.22
C LYS A 286 3.84 15.69 -13.06
N ALA A 287 4.73 16.51 -12.52
CA ALA A 287 5.41 17.58 -13.26
C ALA A 287 6.32 17.03 -14.37
N ARG A 288 6.89 15.84 -14.18
CA ARG A 288 7.71 15.12 -15.18
C ARG A 288 6.88 14.31 -16.18
N ASN A 289 5.55 14.44 -16.17
CA ASN A 289 4.60 13.73 -17.05
C ASN A 289 4.77 12.21 -17.05
N VAL A 290 5.04 11.61 -15.90
CA VAL A 290 5.15 10.16 -15.80
C VAL A 290 3.81 9.48 -16.17
N ALA A 291 3.90 8.35 -16.83
CA ALA A 291 2.74 7.53 -17.18
C ALA A 291 2.11 6.87 -15.96
N PHE A 292 2.94 6.41 -15.02
CA PHE A 292 2.53 5.80 -13.76
C PHE A 292 3.66 5.89 -12.72
N LEU A 293 3.32 5.70 -11.45
CA LEU A 293 4.28 5.49 -10.36
C LEU A 293 4.18 4.05 -9.89
N GLN A 294 5.30 3.31 -9.89
CA GLN A 294 5.43 2.04 -9.16
C GLN A 294 5.96 2.34 -7.76
N PHE A 295 5.23 1.92 -6.73
CA PHE A 295 5.62 2.04 -5.33
C PHE A 295 5.80 0.65 -4.71
N THR A 296 6.94 0.37 -4.11
CA THR A 296 7.38 -1.01 -3.87
C THR A 296 7.42 -1.37 -2.38
N GLY A 297 6.30 -1.12 -1.67
CA GLY A 297 6.12 -1.54 -0.28
C GLY A 297 6.57 -0.52 0.76
N ASP A 298 6.33 -0.85 2.03
CA ASP A 298 6.57 -0.01 3.19
C ASP A 298 5.94 1.38 3.09
N MET A 299 4.67 1.37 2.69
CA MET A 299 3.85 2.57 2.61
C MET A 299 3.58 3.16 3.98
N ILE A 300 3.43 2.30 4.99
CA ILE A 300 2.91 2.60 6.32
C ILE A 300 3.82 2.04 7.42
N ASN A 301 3.58 2.45 8.68
CA ASN A 301 4.31 1.89 9.82
C ASN A 301 4.03 0.41 10.04
N GLY A 302 2.80 -0.04 9.80
CA GLY A 302 2.39 -1.44 9.83
C GLY A 302 2.72 -2.20 11.11
N TYR A 303 2.96 -3.50 11.00
CA TYR A 303 3.13 -4.45 12.11
C TYR A 303 1.98 -4.32 13.12
N LEU A 304 0.76 -4.32 12.62
CA LEU A 304 -0.44 -4.04 13.40
C LEU A 304 -1.18 -5.32 13.78
N ALA A 305 -1.86 -5.28 14.91
CA ALA A 305 -2.77 -6.34 15.33
C ALA A 305 -4.23 -6.08 14.89
N GLU A 306 -4.56 -4.86 14.47
CA GLU A 306 -5.93 -4.46 14.18
C GLU A 306 -6.12 -3.98 12.73
N LYS A 307 -7.03 -4.63 12.00
CA LYS A 307 -7.43 -4.28 10.63
C LYS A 307 -7.89 -2.82 10.47
N GLN A 308 -8.62 -2.28 11.47
CA GLN A 308 -9.13 -0.91 11.39
C GLN A 308 -8.04 0.14 11.53
N GLU A 309 -6.99 -0.16 12.26
CA GLU A 309 -5.81 0.70 12.32
C GLU A 309 -5.02 0.66 11.02
N MET A 310 -4.85 -0.52 10.42
CA MET A 310 -4.22 -0.66 9.11
C MET A 310 -4.98 0.14 8.04
N ASN A 311 -6.31 0.06 8.02
CA ASN A 311 -7.15 0.86 7.13
C ASN A 311 -6.94 2.38 7.32
N LEU A 312 -6.71 2.85 8.55
CA LEU A 312 -6.39 4.25 8.83
C LEU A 312 -5.04 4.65 8.23
N GLN A 313 -4.01 3.83 8.45
CA GLN A 313 -2.68 4.13 7.92
C GLN A 313 -2.67 4.13 6.38
N TYR A 314 -3.36 3.19 5.74
CA TYR A 314 -3.56 3.19 4.28
C TYR A 314 -4.35 4.41 3.78
N ALA A 315 -5.40 4.83 4.49
CA ALA A 315 -6.15 6.04 4.13
C ALA A 315 -5.27 7.29 4.21
N ASN A 316 -4.41 7.38 5.22
CA ASN A 316 -3.44 8.47 5.39
C ASN A 316 -2.38 8.46 4.30
N TRP A 317 -1.88 7.27 3.92
CA TRP A 317 -0.94 7.16 2.81
C TRP A 317 -1.58 7.61 1.50
N LYS A 318 -2.79 7.12 1.18
CA LYS A 318 -3.54 7.53 -0.01
C LYS A 318 -3.82 9.03 -0.02
N ARG A 319 -4.02 9.66 1.14
CA ARG A 319 -4.16 11.12 1.24
C ARG A 319 -2.92 11.85 0.74
N SER A 320 -1.71 11.29 0.86
CA SER A 320 -0.50 11.89 0.33
C SER A 320 -0.44 11.92 -1.20
N LEU A 321 -1.16 11.02 -1.87
CA LEU A 321 -1.24 10.95 -3.33
C LEU A 321 -2.19 11.98 -3.93
N GLU A 322 -3.15 12.45 -3.16
CA GLU A 322 -4.12 13.44 -3.63
C GLU A 322 -3.48 14.83 -3.74
N PRO A 323 -3.87 15.59 -4.73
CA PRO A 323 -4.94 15.38 -5.71
C PRO A 323 -4.47 14.70 -7.01
N TYR A 324 -3.23 14.23 -7.08
CA TYR A 324 -2.58 13.79 -8.33
C TYR A 324 -3.09 12.43 -8.82
N SER A 325 -3.41 11.50 -7.90
CA SER A 325 -3.91 10.15 -8.20
C SER A 325 -5.21 10.10 -8.99
N SER A 326 -5.90 11.24 -9.11
CA SER A 326 -7.06 11.40 -10.00
C SER A 326 -6.71 11.47 -11.49
N SER A 327 -5.44 11.47 -11.86
CA SER A 327 -5.01 11.70 -13.24
C SER A 327 -3.97 10.72 -13.79
N PHE A 328 -3.35 9.91 -12.94
CA PHE A 328 -2.46 8.81 -13.34
C PHE A 328 -2.40 7.73 -12.26
N PRO A 329 -2.16 6.46 -12.61
CA PRO A 329 -2.19 5.36 -11.66
C PRO A 329 -0.92 5.33 -10.79
N VAL A 330 -1.09 4.85 -9.56
CA VAL A 330 -0.02 4.45 -8.66
C VAL A 330 -0.22 2.97 -8.36
N TYR A 331 0.69 2.13 -8.85
CA TYR A 331 0.71 0.69 -8.59
C TYR A 331 1.55 0.42 -7.35
N VAL A 332 1.08 -0.43 -6.46
CA VAL A 332 1.71 -0.67 -5.16
C VAL A 332 2.03 -2.15 -4.96
N ALA A 333 3.19 -2.44 -4.35
CA ALA A 333 3.54 -3.75 -3.84
C ALA A 333 3.45 -3.77 -2.31
N MET A 334 3.42 -4.96 -1.70
CA MET A 334 3.55 -5.12 -0.26
C MET A 334 5.02 -5.14 0.16
N GLY A 335 5.33 -4.51 1.31
CA GLY A 335 6.56 -4.69 2.06
C GLY A 335 6.29 -5.41 3.39
N ASN A 336 7.31 -5.55 4.22
CA ASN A 336 7.16 -6.20 5.53
C ASN A 336 6.36 -5.34 6.53
N HIS A 337 6.34 -4.03 6.35
CA HIS A 337 5.51 -3.13 7.16
C HIS A 337 4.02 -3.21 6.83
N GLU A 338 3.62 -3.80 5.73
CA GLU A 338 2.22 -4.12 5.46
C GLU A 338 1.71 -5.34 6.25
N ALA A 339 2.49 -5.85 7.22
CA ALA A 339 2.11 -6.99 8.06
C ALA A 339 0.94 -6.67 9.00
N LEU A 340 -0.05 -7.56 9.00
CA LEU A 340 -1.17 -7.58 9.94
C LEU A 340 -1.09 -8.87 10.75
N VAL A 341 -0.78 -8.77 12.04
CA VAL A 341 -0.20 -9.86 12.82
C VAL A 341 -1.08 -10.25 13.99
N THR A 342 -1.28 -11.56 14.21
CA THR A 342 -1.67 -12.10 15.50
C THR A 342 -0.41 -12.36 16.32
N TYR A 343 -0.19 -11.57 17.36
CA TYR A 343 0.96 -11.72 18.26
C TYR A 343 0.69 -12.76 19.32
N PHE A 344 1.70 -13.57 19.62
CA PHE A 344 1.72 -14.52 20.70
C PHE A 344 2.84 -14.18 21.66
N SER A 345 2.54 -14.11 22.95
CA SER A 345 3.54 -13.86 23.99
C SER A 345 3.46 -14.88 25.11
N ASN A 346 4.61 -15.16 25.68
CA ASN A 346 4.72 -15.94 26.92
C ASN A 346 5.17 -15.02 28.06
N PRO A 347 4.35 -14.78 29.08
CA PRO A 347 4.66 -13.85 30.16
C PRO A 347 5.86 -14.28 31.04
N GLU A 348 6.22 -15.58 31.04
CA GLU A 348 7.32 -16.10 31.84
C GLU A 348 8.69 -15.89 31.16
N THR A 349 8.73 -15.97 29.82
CA THR A 349 9.99 -15.92 29.05
C THR A 349 10.19 -14.62 28.29
N ALA A 350 9.17 -13.77 28.19
CA ALA A 350 9.12 -12.59 27.35
C ALA A 350 9.41 -12.87 25.86
N GLU A 351 9.28 -14.13 25.44
CA GLU A 351 9.37 -14.52 24.03
C GLU A 351 8.08 -14.12 23.32
N GLU A 352 8.22 -13.48 22.17
CA GLU A 352 7.12 -13.05 21.32
C GLU A 352 7.37 -13.46 19.88
N PHE A 353 6.32 -13.89 19.20
CA PHE A 353 6.30 -14.14 17.76
C PHE A 353 4.92 -13.80 17.21
N GLY A 354 4.83 -13.67 15.90
CA GLY A 354 3.58 -13.34 15.22
C GLY A 354 3.36 -14.20 14.00
N ILE A 355 2.10 -14.35 13.65
CA ILE A 355 1.65 -14.99 12.41
C ILE A 355 0.76 -14.03 11.65
N ASP A 356 0.62 -14.23 10.35
CA ASP A 356 -0.41 -13.56 9.58
C ASP A 356 -1.81 -13.93 10.12
N ARG A 357 -2.73 -12.97 10.10
CA ARG A 357 -4.07 -13.16 10.66
C ARG A 357 -4.92 -14.10 9.79
N PHE A 358 -5.82 -14.81 10.43
CA PHE A 358 -6.81 -15.66 9.76
C PHE A 358 -8.25 -15.40 10.32
N PRO A 359 -9.34 -15.68 9.57
CA PRO A 359 -9.41 -16.37 8.25
C PRO A 359 -8.69 -15.60 7.14
N PHE A 360 -7.89 -16.31 6.33
CA PHE A 360 -7.00 -15.69 5.37
C PHE A 360 -7.71 -14.87 4.29
N GLU A 361 -8.91 -15.27 3.87
CA GLU A 361 -9.65 -14.54 2.83
C GLU A 361 -10.14 -13.15 3.28
N THR A 362 -10.15 -12.84 4.57
CA THR A 362 -10.73 -11.58 5.10
C THR A 362 -9.88 -10.85 6.12
N GLU A 363 -8.98 -11.55 6.79
CA GLU A 363 -8.22 -10.99 7.91
C GLU A 363 -6.71 -11.02 7.69
N SER A 364 -6.18 -11.73 6.69
CA SER A 364 -4.75 -11.70 6.36
C SER A 364 -4.29 -10.30 5.92
N ALA A 365 -3.02 -10.04 6.03
CA ALA A 365 -2.40 -8.82 5.55
C ALA A 365 -2.70 -8.59 4.07
N GLU A 366 -2.61 -9.64 3.24
CA GLU A 366 -2.88 -9.63 1.81
C GLU A 366 -4.36 -9.31 1.51
N ALA A 367 -5.29 -9.95 2.20
CA ALA A 367 -6.71 -9.69 2.01
C ALA A 367 -7.10 -8.26 2.40
N VAL A 368 -6.53 -7.73 3.47
CA VAL A 368 -6.74 -6.33 3.89
C VAL A 368 -6.11 -5.37 2.90
N PHE A 369 -4.92 -5.66 2.40
CA PHE A 369 -4.29 -4.90 1.33
C PHE A 369 -5.19 -4.85 0.09
N ALA A 370 -5.68 -5.98 -0.40
CA ALA A 370 -6.56 -6.08 -1.56
C ALA A 370 -7.88 -5.29 -1.41
N THR A 371 -8.39 -5.10 -0.18
CA THR A 371 -9.57 -4.24 0.07
C THR A 371 -9.24 -2.74 0.00
N ASN A 372 -7.98 -2.36 0.06
CA ASN A 372 -7.54 -0.97 0.09
C ASN A 372 -6.97 -0.48 -1.24
N PHE A 373 -6.49 -1.36 -2.10
CA PHE A 373 -5.85 -1.02 -3.37
C PHE A 373 -6.50 -1.79 -4.52
N SER A 374 -6.49 -1.21 -5.72
CA SER A 374 -7.04 -1.81 -6.94
C SER A 374 -5.91 -1.94 -7.96
N ASN A 375 -5.00 -2.86 -7.71
CA ASN A 375 -3.92 -3.24 -8.62
C ASN A 375 -4.43 -4.13 -9.77
N PRO A 376 -3.67 -4.36 -10.83
CA PRO A 376 -3.96 -5.41 -11.79
C PRO A 376 -4.07 -6.78 -11.12
N VAL A 377 -4.96 -7.63 -11.63
CA VAL A 377 -5.22 -8.96 -11.07
C VAL A 377 -4.48 -10.01 -11.88
N SER A 378 -3.85 -10.98 -11.21
CA SER A 378 -3.23 -12.15 -11.82
C SER A 378 -4.12 -13.41 -11.72
N GLU A 379 -3.74 -14.47 -12.45
CA GLU A 379 -4.39 -15.77 -12.31
C GLU A 379 -3.89 -16.55 -11.08
N LEU A 380 -2.76 -16.15 -10.50
CA LEU A 380 -2.22 -16.73 -9.28
C LEU A 380 -3.15 -16.44 -8.09
N LYS A 381 -3.58 -17.48 -7.37
CA LYS A 381 -4.58 -17.32 -6.30
C LYS A 381 -3.97 -17.37 -4.91
N SER A 382 -3.16 -18.36 -4.61
CA SER A 382 -2.53 -18.59 -3.31
C SER A 382 -1.42 -19.63 -3.44
N GLU A 383 -0.88 -20.08 -2.31
CA GLU A 383 0.00 -21.26 -2.26
C GLU A 383 -0.78 -22.58 -2.05
N ASP A 384 -2.11 -22.56 -2.04
CA ASP A 384 -2.92 -23.78 -2.00
C ASP A 384 -2.60 -24.66 -3.22
N GLY A 385 -2.39 -25.95 -2.98
CA GLY A 385 -1.99 -26.94 -3.98
C GLY A 385 -0.49 -27.03 -4.25
N ALA A 386 0.36 -26.21 -3.59
CA ALA A 386 1.81 -26.39 -3.61
C ALA A 386 2.22 -27.74 -3.00
N ALA A 387 3.44 -28.22 -3.32
CA ALA A 387 3.90 -29.53 -2.85
C ALA A 387 3.95 -29.69 -1.31
N TYR A 388 4.09 -28.59 -0.58
CA TYR A 388 4.09 -28.55 0.87
C TYR A 388 2.71 -28.25 1.49
N ASP A 389 1.68 -28.04 0.69
CA ASP A 389 0.32 -27.81 1.18
C ASP A 389 -0.21 -29.06 1.92
N PRO A 390 -0.60 -28.92 3.21
CA PRO A 390 -1.03 -30.08 4.00
C PRO A 390 -2.38 -30.67 3.56
N ASP A 391 -3.23 -29.87 2.91
CA ASP A 391 -4.50 -30.33 2.36
C ASP A 391 -4.99 -29.47 1.16
N PRO A 392 -4.67 -29.87 -0.08
CA PRO A 392 -5.07 -29.13 -1.28
C PRO A 392 -6.59 -28.95 -1.48
N LYS A 393 -7.42 -29.49 -0.59
CA LYS A 393 -8.89 -29.35 -0.63
C LYS A 393 -9.41 -28.22 0.24
N THR A 394 -8.57 -27.66 1.08
CA THR A 394 -8.87 -26.53 1.97
C THR A 394 -8.13 -25.29 1.53
N LYS A 395 -8.51 -24.14 2.06
CA LYS A 395 -7.81 -22.88 1.83
C LYS A 395 -6.94 -22.63 3.07
N ASP A 396 -5.69 -22.91 2.91
CA ASP A 396 -4.72 -22.91 4.00
C ASP A 396 -3.68 -21.79 3.89
N PHE A 397 -3.74 -20.98 2.81
CA PHE A 397 -2.84 -19.87 2.56
C PHE A 397 -3.59 -18.57 2.21
N PRO A 398 -2.99 -17.39 2.48
CA PRO A 398 -3.55 -16.10 2.06
C PRO A 398 -3.71 -15.97 0.55
N PRO A 399 -4.62 -15.09 0.06
CA PRO A 399 -4.74 -14.82 -1.36
C PRO A 399 -3.56 -13.98 -1.89
N TYR A 400 -3.21 -14.16 -3.18
CA TYR A 400 -2.28 -13.29 -3.88
C TYR A 400 -2.97 -12.09 -4.57
N ASP A 401 -4.28 -12.01 -4.49
CA ASP A 401 -5.05 -10.95 -5.15
C ASP A 401 -4.47 -9.56 -4.81
N GLU A 402 -4.28 -8.71 -5.83
CA GLU A 402 -3.74 -7.34 -5.72
C GLU A 402 -2.27 -7.25 -5.24
N THR A 403 -1.63 -8.34 -4.80
CA THR A 403 -0.27 -8.33 -4.24
C THR A 403 0.79 -8.88 -5.19
N VAL A 404 0.39 -9.78 -6.12
CA VAL A 404 1.25 -10.35 -7.17
C VAL A 404 0.57 -10.17 -8.52
N PHE A 405 1.19 -9.40 -9.41
CA PHE A 405 0.60 -9.08 -10.70
C PHE A 405 1.65 -8.63 -11.73
N SER A 406 1.23 -8.53 -12.98
CA SER A 406 2.01 -7.89 -14.04
C SER A 406 1.14 -6.95 -14.87
N TYR A 407 1.75 -5.97 -15.49
CA TYR A 407 1.08 -5.03 -16.40
C TYR A 407 2.01 -4.54 -17.49
N VAL A 408 1.41 -4.02 -18.56
CA VAL A 408 2.12 -3.55 -19.76
C VAL A 408 1.77 -2.09 -20.05
N TYR A 409 2.77 -1.31 -20.41
CA TYR A 409 2.62 0.03 -20.95
C TYR A 409 3.52 0.16 -22.20
N GLY A 410 2.92 0.34 -23.38
CA GLY A 410 3.67 0.36 -24.63
C GLY A 410 4.46 -0.93 -24.85
N ASN A 411 5.78 -0.80 -24.98
CA ASN A 411 6.71 -1.92 -25.17
C ASN A 411 7.43 -2.37 -23.89
N ALA A 412 6.98 -1.93 -22.72
CA ALA A 412 7.55 -2.33 -21.44
C ALA A 412 6.52 -3.08 -20.57
N ALA A 413 6.99 -4.09 -19.85
CA ALA A 413 6.23 -4.84 -18.84
C ALA A 413 6.86 -4.65 -17.45
N VAL A 414 6.01 -4.62 -16.43
CA VAL A 414 6.42 -4.63 -15.02
C VAL A 414 5.81 -5.86 -14.36
N VAL A 415 6.65 -6.64 -13.66
CA VAL A 415 6.24 -7.82 -12.89
C VAL A 415 6.44 -7.51 -11.41
N VAL A 416 5.37 -7.59 -10.64
CA VAL A 416 5.34 -7.27 -9.21
C VAL A 416 5.22 -8.54 -8.40
N LEU A 417 6.15 -8.76 -7.47
CA LEU A 417 6.19 -9.90 -6.57
C LEU A 417 5.96 -9.47 -5.12
N ASN A 418 5.41 -10.37 -4.31
CA ASN A 418 5.26 -10.20 -2.87
C ASN A 418 6.33 -11.04 -2.13
N SER A 419 7.41 -10.38 -1.69
CA SER A 419 8.49 -11.01 -0.93
C SER A 419 8.20 -11.15 0.57
N ASN A 420 7.04 -10.68 1.01
CA ASN A 420 6.58 -10.74 2.40
C ASN A 420 5.21 -11.44 2.53
N TYR A 421 4.89 -12.30 1.56
CA TYR A 421 3.68 -13.10 1.55
C TYR A 421 3.61 -14.06 2.75
N TRP A 422 2.45 -14.13 3.41
CA TRP A 422 2.21 -15.00 4.59
C TRP A 422 3.27 -14.80 5.68
N TYR A 423 3.64 -13.53 5.89
CA TYR A 423 4.78 -13.17 6.73
C TYR A 423 4.54 -13.47 8.21
N ALA A 424 5.45 -14.26 8.81
CA ALA A 424 5.46 -14.59 10.23
C ALA A 424 6.54 -13.79 10.97
N TYR A 425 6.12 -12.80 11.75
CA TYR A 425 7.03 -11.96 12.53
C TYR A 425 7.93 -12.78 13.45
N ALA A 426 9.23 -12.53 13.38
CA ALA A 426 10.29 -13.17 14.16
C ALA A 426 10.48 -14.69 13.92
N LEU A 427 9.89 -15.29 12.86
CA LEU A 427 10.02 -16.71 12.55
C LEU A 427 11.48 -17.19 12.45
N ASN A 428 12.36 -16.40 11.85
CA ASN A 428 13.77 -16.70 11.73
C ASN A 428 14.55 -16.65 13.05
N ARG A 429 14.08 -15.88 14.04
CA ARG A 429 14.67 -15.78 15.40
C ARG A 429 14.04 -16.79 16.34
N TYR A 430 12.74 -16.96 16.21
CA TYR A 430 11.93 -17.80 17.06
C TYR A 430 10.96 -18.66 16.21
N PRO A 431 11.40 -19.86 15.74
CA PRO A 431 10.55 -20.74 14.93
C PRO A 431 9.49 -21.42 15.80
N GLY A 432 8.54 -20.64 16.32
CA GLY A 432 7.49 -21.09 17.24
C GLY A 432 6.27 -21.65 16.55
N THR A 433 6.13 -21.43 15.23
CA THR A 433 4.97 -21.86 14.46
C THR A 433 5.33 -21.96 12.98
N SER A 434 4.34 -22.19 12.12
CA SER A 434 4.46 -22.08 10.66
C SER A 434 4.34 -20.64 10.18
N GLY A 435 4.83 -20.36 8.97
CA GLY A 435 4.78 -19.07 8.31
C GLY A 435 5.92 -18.88 7.33
N ASN A 436 5.89 -17.78 6.59
CA ASN A 436 6.98 -17.38 5.72
C ASN A 436 7.94 -16.43 6.45
N ILE A 437 9.20 -16.46 6.06
CA ILE A 437 10.22 -15.52 6.50
C ILE A 437 10.21 -14.26 5.62
N HIS A 438 10.87 -13.23 6.09
CA HIS A 438 11.19 -12.05 5.29
C HIS A 438 11.98 -12.43 4.03
N ALA A 439 11.62 -11.84 2.89
CA ALA A 439 12.30 -11.96 1.59
C ALA A 439 12.13 -13.28 0.82
N TYR A 440 11.35 -14.23 1.29
CA TYR A 440 11.25 -15.52 0.59
C TYR A 440 10.03 -15.58 -0.34
N ILE A 441 10.29 -15.84 -1.63
CA ILE A 441 9.26 -16.09 -2.64
C ILE A 441 8.83 -17.56 -2.58
N MET A 442 7.54 -17.80 -2.36
CA MET A 442 6.98 -19.16 -2.25
C MET A 442 6.87 -19.84 -3.63
N ASP A 443 6.58 -21.16 -3.66
CA ASP A 443 6.75 -21.97 -4.87
C ASP A 443 5.77 -21.63 -5.99
N ASN A 444 4.48 -21.49 -5.71
CA ASN A 444 3.47 -21.14 -6.72
C ASN A 444 3.76 -19.74 -7.30
N GLN A 445 4.18 -18.80 -6.45
CA GLN A 445 4.59 -17.48 -6.92
C GLN A 445 5.84 -17.53 -7.82
N LEU A 446 6.82 -18.35 -7.47
CA LEU A 446 8.03 -18.52 -8.28
C LEU A 446 7.71 -19.12 -9.66
N GLU A 447 6.85 -20.13 -9.73
CA GLU A 447 6.46 -20.73 -11.00
C GLU A 447 5.66 -19.74 -11.86
N TRP A 448 4.70 -19.04 -11.27
CA TRP A 448 4.00 -17.94 -11.96
C TRP A 448 4.98 -16.89 -12.51
N PHE A 449 5.97 -16.51 -11.72
CA PHE A 449 6.99 -15.54 -12.13
C PHE A 449 7.80 -16.03 -13.34
N LYS A 450 8.24 -17.29 -13.34
CA LYS A 450 8.95 -17.90 -14.47
C LYS A 450 8.09 -17.92 -15.73
N ASP A 451 6.81 -18.25 -15.60
CA ASP A 451 5.86 -18.27 -16.73
C ASP A 451 5.60 -16.86 -17.27
N GLU A 452 5.45 -15.85 -16.43
CA GLU A 452 5.32 -14.45 -16.87
C GLU A 452 6.57 -13.95 -17.60
N LEU A 453 7.77 -14.27 -17.10
CA LEU A 453 9.01 -13.91 -17.81
C LEU A 453 9.12 -14.62 -19.16
N LYS A 454 8.78 -15.91 -19.25
CA LYS A 454 8.77 -16.67 -20.49
C LYS A 454 7.78 -16.11 -21.50
N LYS A 455 6.59 -15.72 -21.05
CA LYS A 455 5.56 -15.05 -21.85
C LYS A 455 6.11 -13.75 -22.44
N TYR A 456 6.71 -12.88 -21.62
CA TYR A 456 7.27 -11.61 -22.10
C TYR A 456 8.52 -11.81 -22.95
N GLU A 457 9.36 -12.81 -22.69
CA GLU A 457 10.54 -13.12 -23.51
C GLU A 457 10.12 -13.49 -24.94
N SER A 458 9.08 -14.27 -25.11
CA SER A 458 8.57 -14.71 -26.42
C SER A 458 7.76 -13.63 -27.14
N ASP A 459 7.30 -12.59 -26.48
CA ASP A 459 6.42 -11.56 -27.00
C ASP A 459 7.18 -10.47 -27.77
N LYS A 460 6.97 -10.37 -29.10
CA LYS A 460 7.66 -9.39 -29.98
C LYS A 460 7.31 -7.92 -29.66
N ASP A 461 6.18 -7.70 -29.00
CA ASP A 461 5.67 -6.38 -28.65
C ASP A 461 6.29 -5.84 -27.35
N ILE A 462 7.03 -6.66 -26.62
CA ILE A 462 7.73 -6.29 -25.38
C ILE A 462 9.23 -6.27 -25.63
N ASP A 463 9.85 -5.12 -25.41
CA ASP A 463 11.31 -4.91 -25.50
C ASP A 463 11.97 -4.88 -24.12
N HIS A 464 11.24 -4.46 -23.08
CA HIS A 464 11.75 -4.24 -21.73
C HIS A 464 10.86 -4.90 -20.68
N VAL A 465 11.49 -5.56 -19.70
CA VAL A 465 10.83 -6.07 -18.50
C VAL A 465 11.53 -5.50 -17.28
N PHE A 466 10.74 -5.02 -16.32
CA PHE A 466 11.20 -4.62 -14.99
C PHE A 466 10.56 -5.53 -13.97
N VAL A 467 11.34 -6.03 -13.04
CA VAL A 467 10.85 -6.84 -11.93
C VAL A 467 10.89 -5.99 -10.67
N THR A 468 9.85 -6.02 -9.87
CA THR A 468 9.83 -5.29 -8.60
C THR A 468 9.32 -6.16 -7.47
N LEU A 469 10.00 -6.07 -6.35
CA LEU A 469 9.65 -6.67 -5.06
C LEU A 469 10.26 -5.82 -3.96
N HIS A 470 9.71 -5.89 -2.76
CA HIS A 470 10.14 -5.00 -1.70
C HIS A 470 11.60 -5.25 -1.28
N THR A 471 11.95 -6.50 -1.00
CA THR A 471 13.25 -6.86 -0.45
C THR A 471 14.36 -6.99 -1.50
N PRO A 472 15.55 -6.44 -1.27
CA PRO A 472 16.68 -6.57 -2.18
C PRO A 472 17.29 -7.99 -2.17
N PHE A 473 17.79 -8.39 -3.34
CA PHE A 473 18.61 -9.60 -3.49
C PHE A 473 19.96 -9.45 -2.79
N PHE A 474 20.49 -8.23 -2.79
CA PHE A 474 21.79 -7.85 -2.28
C PHE A 474 21.65 -6.60 -1.43
N PRO A 475 21.31 -6.71 -0.13
CA PRO A 475 21.16 -5.59 0.77
C PRO A 475 22.48 -4.84 0.98
N ASN A 476 22.40 -3.55 1.35
CA ASN A 476 23.58 -2.68 1.49
C ASN A 476 23.63 -1.86 2.79
N GLY A 477 22.66 -2.04 3.70
CA GLY A 477 22.50 -1.26 4.91
C GLY A 477 21.82 -2.04 6.03
N GLY A 478 20.70 -1.55 6.53
CA GLY A 478 20.02 -2.08 7.72
C GLY A 478 19.56 -3.54 7.65
N HIS A 479 19.39 -4.10 6.45
CA HIS A 479 18.84 -5.43 6.19
C HIS A 479 19.87 -6.50 5.75
N VAL A 480 21.16 -6.26 5.96
CA VAL A 480 22.22 -7.27 5.71
C VAL A 480 22.03 -8.53 6.57
N THR A 481 21.35 -8.41 7.72
CA THR A 481 21.06 -9.51 8.64
C THR A 481 19.87 -10.37 8.26
N ASP A 482 19.08 -9.94 7.30
CA ASP A 482 17.91 -10.62 6.73
C ASP A 482 17.87 -10.45 5.19
N ASP A 483 16.78 -10.03 4.58
CA ASP A 483 16.60 -10.00 3.13
C ASP A 483 16.97 -11.34 2.47
N MET A 484 17.44 -11.32 1.22
CA MET A 484 17.89 -12.55 0.53
C MET A 484 19.36 -12.91 0.84
N TRP A 485 19.85 -12.51 2.02
CA TRP A 485 21.23 -12.78 2.43
C TRP A 485 21.39 -13.43 3.81
N TYR A 486 20.71 -12.95 4.84
CA TYR A 486 20.78 -13.45 6.21
C TYR A 486 22.22 -13.65 6.72
N ASN A 487 23.12 -12.67 6.51
CA ASN A 487 24.53 -12.77 6.85
C ASN A 487 25.24 -13.99 6.19
N GLY A 488 24.87 -14.36 4.97
CA GLY A 488 25.40 -15.52 4.25
C GLY A 488 24.84 -16.86 4.71
N LYS A 489 23.79 -16.86 5.51
CA LYS A 489 23.16 -18.10 5.99
C LYS A 489 22.08 -18.57 5.01
N ASN A 490 22.11 -19.84 4.63
CA ASN A 490 21.10 -20.46 3.75
C ASN A 490 20.06 -21.32 4.51
N TRP A 491 20.16 -21.39 5.84
CA TRP A 491 19.19 -22.17 6.62
C TRP A 491 17.84 -21.46 6.84
N PRO A 492 17.71 -20.12 6.80
CA PRO A 492 16.41 -19.48 6.90
C PRO A 492 15.53 -19.89 5.70
N ARG A 493 14.30 -20.27 6.00
CA ARG A 493 13.27 -20.72 5.06
C ARG A 493 11.90 -20.76 5.72
N PRO A 494 10.81 -20.77 4.95
CA PRO A 494 9.47 -20.96 5.48
C PRO A 494 9.30 -22.28 6.23
N ILE A 495 8.34 -22.30 7.14
CA ILE A 495 7.87 -23.49 7.85
C ILE A 495 6.39 -23.66 7.52
N VAL A 496 6.01 -24.80 6.95
CA VAL A 496 4.64 -25.13 6.59
C VAL A 496 4.21 -26.37 7.35
N ALA A 497 3.11 -26.34 8.06
CA ALA A 497 2.61 -27.46 8.86
C ALA A 497 3.67 -28.07 9.82
N GLY A 498 4.58 -27.24 10.33
CA GLY A 498 5.67 -27.63 11.21
C GLY A 498 6.95 -28.09 10.49
N GLU A 499 6.92 -28.27 9.18
CA GLU A 499 8.04 -28.74 8.37
C GLU A 499 8.69 -27.59 7.58
N LYS A 500 10.02 -27.63 7.47
CA LYS A 500 10.77 -26.65 6.68
C LYS A 500 10.67 -26.96 5.19
N VAL A 501 10.43 -25.93 4.36
CA VAL A 501 10.52 -26.10 2.91
C VAL A 501 11.94 -26.48 2.50
N GLU A 502 12.09 -27.12 1.32
CA GLU A 502 13.36 -27.72 0.91
C GLU A 502 14.49 -26.71 0.76
N LYS A 503 14.25 -25.61 0.02
CA LYS A 503 15.28 -24.65 -0.34
C LYS A 503 15.45 -23.53 0.67
N GLY A 504 16.71 -23.17 0.93
CA GLY A 504 17.03 -22.01 1.75
C GLY A 504 16.99 -20.70 0.97
N ILE A 505 17.12 -19.59 1.68
CA ILE A 505 16.95 -18.24 1.12
C ILE A 505 17.94 -17.94 -0.03
N ILE A 506 19.21 -18.34 0.07
CA ILE A 506 20.21 -18.09 -0.98
C ILE A 506 19.92 -18.93 -2.23
N GLU A 507 19.46 -20.17 -2.06
CA GLU A 507 19.04 -21.01 -3.18
C GLU A 507 17.81 -20.44 -3.88
N ARG A 508 16.83 -19.95 -3.12
CA ARG A 508 15.64 -19.28 -3.66
C ARG A 508 16.00 -17.99 -4.42
N ARG A 509 16.90 -17.20 -3.87
CA ARG A 509 17.47 -16.04 -4.56
C ARG A 509 18.08 -16.43 -5.91
N ASP A 510 18.84 -17.50 -5.95
CA ASP A 510 19.49 -17.97 -7.17
C ASP A 510 18.47 -18.43 -8.23
N GLU A 511 17.36 -19.06 -7.85
CA GLU A 511 16.28 -19.41 -8.79
C GLU A 511 15.64 -18.16 -9.43
N LEU A 512 15.45 -17.10 -8.66
CA LEU A 512 14.94 -15.82 -9.19
C LEU A 512 15.98 -15.17 -10.12
N LEU A 513 17.25 -15.16 -9.74
CA LEU A 513 18.33 -14.61 -10.57
C LEU A 513 18.48 -15.40 -11.88
N ASP A 514 18.36 -16.72 -11.85
CA ASP A 514 18.41 -17.57 -13.04
C ASP A 514 17.29 -17.21 -14.02
N ALA A 515 16.05 -17.10 -13.51
CA ALA A 515 14.91 -16.72 -14.32
C ALA A 515 15.08 -15.33 -14.96
N MET A 516 15.58 -14.33 -14.22
CA MET A 516 15.74 -12.97 -14.72
C MET A 516 16.94 -12.78 -15.65
N ILE A 517 18.04 -13.50 -15.41
CA ILE A 517 19.34 -13.23 -16.06
C ILE A 517 19.63 -14.24 -17.17
N ASN A 518 19.42 -15.53 -16.88
CA ASN A 518 19.78 -16.59 -17.81
C ASN A 518 18.64 -16.95 -18.76
N GLN A 519 17.38 -16.89 -18.27
CA GLN A 519 16.21 -17.30 -19.04
C GLN A 519 15.51 -16.12 -19.74
N SER A 520 15.79 -14.87 -19.36
CA SER A 520 15.24 -13.69 -20.03
C SER A 520 16.34 -12.72 -20.46
N SER A 521 16.28 -12.29 -21.72
CA SER A 521 17.13 -11.24 -22.29
C SER A 521 16.54 -9.83 -22.11
N LYS A 522 15.24 -9.73 -21.76
CA LYS A 522 14.48 -8.48 -21.70
C LYS A 522 14.40 -7.85 -20.31
N VAL A 523 14.70 -8.58 -19.23
CA VAL A 523 14.77 -8.00 -17.89
C VAL A 523 15.90 -6.98 -17.83
N ARG A 524 15.59 -5.71 -17.56
CA ARG A 524 16.55 -4.60 -17.54
C ARG A 524 17.10 -4.33 -16.16
N ALA A 525 16.22 -4.31 -15.17
CA ALA A 525 16.57 -4.07 -13.78
C ALA A 525 15.57 -4.75 -12.85
N VAL A 526 16.01 -4.99 -11.61
CA VAL A 526 15.13 -5.25 -10.48
C VAL A 526 15.04 -4.00 -9.60
N LEU A 527 13.81 -3.63 -9.21
CA LEU A 527 13.48 -2.45 -8.43
C LEU A 527 13.11 -2.89 -7.01
N THR A 528 13.84 -2.42 -6.01
CA THR A 528 13.67 -2.86 -4.61
C THR A 528 13.59 -1.68 -3.65
N GLY A 529 13.01 -1.91 -2.47
CA GLY A 529 12.98 -1.00 -1.32
C GLY A 529 13.70 -1.60 -0.12
N ASP A 530 13.06 -1.51 1.07
CA ASP A 530 13.47 -2.05 2.36
C ASP A 530 14.73 -1.41 2.95
N GLU A 531 15.79 -1.33 2.19
CA GLU A 531 16.97 -0.55 2.51
C GLU A 531 16.70 0.95 2.31
N HIS A 532 16.56 1.70 3.40
CA HIS A 532 16.15 3.12 3.39
C HIS A 532 17.24 4.05 2.86
N ASN A 533 17.65 3.82 1.65
CA ASN A 533 18.63 4.60 0.90
C ASN A 533 18.41 4.41 -0.59
N TYR A 534 19.11 5.17 -1.40
CA TYR A 534 19.28 4.85 -2.81
C TYR A 534 20.64 4.17 -3.00
N ALA A 535 20.66 3.05 -3.70
CA ALA A 535 21.88 2.41 -4.16
C ALA A 535 21.64 1.64 -5.45
N LYS A 536 22.69 1.60 -6.30
CA LYS A 536 22.71 0.84 -7.53
C LYS A 536 23.71 -0.32 -7.38
N THR A 537 23.23 -1.55 -7.46
CA THR A 537 24.08 -2.75 -7.39
C THR A 537 24.17 -3.41 -8.76
N LYS A 538 25.40 -3.58 -9.27
CA LYS A 538 25.67 -4.24 -10.54
C LYS A 538 25.77 -5.76 -10.31
N ILE A 539 24.73 -6.51 -10.71
CA ILE A 539 24.68 -7.96 -10.57
C ILE A 539 25.33 -8.59 -11.80
N THR A 540 26.47 -9.22 -11.60
CA THR A 540 27.27 -9.83 -12.67
C THR A 540 27.96 -11.11 -12.17
N GLU A 541 28.49 -11.92 -13.09
CA GLU A 541 29.20 -13.15 -12.75
C GLU A 541 30.38 -12.92 -11.79
N ALA A 542 31.11 -11.82 -11.96
CA ALA A 542 32.27 -11.48 -11.15
C ALA A 542 31.92 -11.03 -9.70
N MET A 543 30.65 -10.74 -9.43
CA MET A 543 30.21 -10.26 -8.11
C MET A 543 30.24 -11.39 -7.07
N PRO A 544 30.82 -11.20 -5.89
CA PRO A 544 30.74 -12.18 -4.79
C PRO A 544 29.29 -12.30 -4.30
N ARG A 545 28.67 -13.45 -4.56
CA ARG A 545 27.24 -13.70 -4.27
C ARG A 545 27.02 -14.75 -3.17
N TYR A 546 28.07 -15.38 -2.72
CA TYR A 546 28.02 -16.49 -1.77
C TYR A 546 28.96 -16.24 -0.58
N PRO A 547 28.66 -16.82 0.58
CA PRO A 547 29.61 -16.83 1.70
C PRO A 547 30.84 -17.69 1.36
N GLU A 548 31.96 -17.43 2.04
CA GLU A 548 33.23 -18.14 1.78
C GLU A 548 33.14 -19.67 1.94
N ASN A 549 32.30 -20.10 2.89
CA ASN A 549 32.08 -21.53 3.18
C ASN A 549 30.92 -22.15 2.39
N TRP A 550 30.57 -21.61 1.21
CA TRP A 550 29.51 -22.14 0.38
C TRP A 550 29.94 -23.44 -0.34
N GLU A 551 29.32 -24.56 0.00
CA GLU A 551 29.65 -25.89 -0.52
C GLU A 551 28.70 -26.39 -1.63
N ARG A 552 27.59 -25.64 -1.88
CA ARG A 552 26.61 -26.03 -2.89
C ARG A 552 26.98 -25.50 -4.28
N PRO A 553 26.35 -25.98 -5.37
CA PRO A 553 26.57 -25.43 -6.70
C PRO A 553 26.31 -23.91 -6.71
N LYS A 554 27.17 -23.17 -7.43
CA LYS A 554 27.02 -21.73 -7.63
C LYS A 554 26.33 -21.46 -8.96
N LEU A 555 25.32 -20.61 -8.97
CA LEU A 555 24.67 -20.14 -10.20
C LEU A 555 25.69 -19.37 -11.04
N LYS A 556 25.77 -19.69 -12.34
CA LYS A 556 26.51 -18.90 -13.33
C LYS A 556 25.57 -17.89 -13.96
N LEU A 557 26.01 -16.65 -14.10
CA LEU A 557 25.24 -15.58 -14.73
C LEU A 557 25.76 -15.32 -16.14
N THR A 558 24.85 -15.31 -17.12
CA THR A 558 25.18 -15.14 -18.55
C THR A 558 25.28 -13.68 -18.98
N ARG A 559 24.69 -12.75 -18.22
CA ARG A 559 24.69 -11.31 -18.49
C ARG A 559 24.62 -10.49 -17.20
N THR A 560 24.76 -9.19 -17.35
CA THR A 560 24.65 -8.23 -16.25
C THR A 560 23.23 -7.64 -16.20
N ILE A 561 22.66 -7.48 -14.99
CA ILE A 561 21.53 -6.61 -14.71
C ILE A 561 21.86 -5.69 -13.54
N TYR A 562 20.95 -4.77 -13.22
CA TYR A 562 21.10 -3.87 -12.08
C TYR A 562 19.95 -4.07 -11.08
N GLN A 563 20.30 -4.10 -9.80
CA GLN A 563 19.35 -3.86 -8.73
C GLN A 563 19.39 -2.37 -8.42
N LEU A 564 18.21 -1.74 -8.49
CA LEU A 564 18.00 -0.33 -8.12
C LEU A 564 17.22 -0.34 -6.81
N ASN A 565 17.92 -0.13 -5.72
CA ASN A 565 17.28 0.03 -4.43
C ASN A 565 16.88 1.50 -4.25
N ASN A 566 15.64 1.77 -3.87
CA ASN A 566 15.16 3.12 -3.59
C ASN A 566 14.17 3.17 -2.44
N GLY A 567 14.60 2.80 -1.24
CA GLY A 567 13.81 2.92 -0.01
C GLY A 567 13.86 4.32 0.62
N SER A 568 13.84 5.36 -0.20
CA SER A 568 14.11 6.74 0.27
C SER A 568 12.91 7.68 0.26
N ALA A 569 11.66 7.14 0.19
CA ALA A 569 10.45 7.98 0.11
C ALA A 569 9.98 8.56 1.46
N GLY A 570 10.84 8.55 2.49
CA GLY A 570 10.56 9.24 3.75
C GLY A 570 10.76 8.43 5.02
N ALA A 571 10.97 7.12 4.94
CA ALA A 571 11.38 6.30 6.07
C ALA A 571 12.74 6.74 6.64
N PRO A 572 13.05 6.45 7.92
CA PRO A 572 14.36 6.77 8.50
C PRO A 572 15.48 6.08 7.72
N TYR A 573 16.44 6.83 7.21
CA TYR A 573 17.50 6.28 6.37
C TYR A 573 18.45 5.34 7.12
N TYR A 574 19.03 4.38 6.36
CA TYR A 574 20.07 3.48 6.82
C TYR A 574 21.43 3.85 6.24
N ALA A 575 22.48 3.73 7.07
CA ALA A 575 23.85 3.88 6.62
C ALA A 575 24.30 2.67 5.78
N LYS A 576 25.27 2.89 4.90
CA LYS A 576 25.87 1.81 4.12
C LYS A 576 26.66 0.86 5.03
N GLU A 577 26.41 -0.43 4.91
CA GLU A 577 27.15 -1.50 5.57
C GLU A 577 28.14 -2.17 4.61
N LYS A 578 29.17 -2.79 5.19
CA LYS A 578 30.15 -3.56 4.41
C LYS A 578 29.59 -4.96 4.11
N THR A 579 29.49 -5.30 2.84
CA THR A 579 29.03 -6.59 2.32
C THR A 579 30.05 -7.19 1.35
N PRO A 580 29.97 -8.48 1.01
CA PRO A 580 30.87 -9.09 0.01
C PRO A 580 30.81 -8.38 -1.35
N TRP A 581 29.69 -7.76 -1.69
CA TRP A 581 29.46 -7.05 -2.97
C TRP A 581 29.54 -5.52 -2.86
N SER A 582 30.09 -4.96 -1.80
CA SER A 582 30.18 -3.50 -1.61
C SER A 582 30.83 -2.76 -2.78
N ASP A 583 31.80 -3.38 -3.46
CA ASP A 583 32.47 -2.80 -4.64
C ASP A 583 31.56 -2.75 -5.89
N PHE A 584 30.48 -3.51 -5.89
CA PHE A 584 29.45 -3.54 -6.94
C PHE A 584 28.23 -2.68 -6.62
N ALA A 585 28.08 -2.21 -5.37
CA ALA A 585 27.06 -1.31 -4.91
C ALA A 585 27.58 0.15 -4.96
N THR A 586 27.16 0.89 -5.99
CA THR A 586 27.64 2.25 -6.28
C THR A 586 26.53 3.28 -6.11
N ASN A 587 26.89 4.56 -6.14
CA ASN A 587 25.98 5.69 -6.10
C ASN A 587 25.03 5.68 -4.89
N PHE A 588 25.58 5.33 -3.73
CA PHE A 588 24.84 5.34 -2.47
C PHE A 588 24.44 6.78 -2.07
N SER A 589 23.16 6.97 -1.71
CA SER A 589 22.63 8.24 -1.23
C SER A 589 21.56 8.04 -0.18
N THR A 590 21.57 8.86 0.85
CA THR A 590 20.51 8.95 1.87
C THR A 590 19.53 10.10 1.62
N GLN A 591 19.63 10.75 0.46
CA GLN A 591 18.65 11.76 0.04
C GLN A 591 17.31 11.10 -0.29
N ASN A 592 16.21 11.81 -0.05
CA ASN A 592 14.93 11.40 -0.63
C ASN A 592 15.00 11.56 -2.16
N VAL A 593 14.83 10.48 -2.89
CA VAL A 593 14.91 10.50 -4.35
C VAL A 593 13.74 9.77 -5.00
N VAL A 594 13.51 10.07 -6.26
CA VAL A 594 12.64 9.35 -7.17
C VAL A 594 13.44 8.88 -8.36
N VAL A 595 13.25 7.62 -8.77
CA VAL A 595 13.85 7.07 -9.97
C VAL A 595 12.89 7.28 -11.14
N LEU A 596 13.33 7.98 -12.17
CA LEU A 596 12.62 8.15 -13.43
C LEU A 596 13.19 7.17 -14.44
N ILE A 597 12.37 6.28 -14.96
CA ILE A 597 12.76 5.28 -15.96
C ILE A 597 12.21 5.76 -17.32
N ASN A 598 13.13 6.12 -18.21
CA ASN A 598 12.83 6.64 -19.54
C ASN A 598 12.95 5.51 -20.56
N ILE A 599 11.89 5.27 -21.31
CA ILE A 599 11.82 4.29 -22.39
C ILE A 599 11.68 5.05 -23.72
N ASP A 600 12.54 4.74 -24.68
CA ASP A 600 12.49 5.27 -26.03
C ASP A 600 12.80 4.15 -27.03
N GLY A 601 11.76 3.55 -27.57
CA GLY A 601 11.88 2.38 -28.42
C GLY A 601 12.63 1.24 -27.70
N LYS A 602 13.78 0.83 -28.23
CA LYS A 602 14.64 -0.21 -27.64
C LYS A 602 15.58 0.31 -26.55
N SER A 603 15.70 1.61 -26.40
CA SER A 603 16.54 2.25 -25.38
C SER A 603 15.80 2.36 -24.06
N ALA A 604 16.50 2.12 -22.98
CA ALA A 604 16.01 2.34 -21.61
C ALA A 604 17.12 2.96 -20.76
N ASN A 605 16.80 4.04 -20.05
CA ASN A 605 17.73 4.69 -19.12
C ASN A 605 17.01 5.17 -17.87
N ILE A 606 17.77 5.44 -16.82
CA ILE A 606 17.25 6.02 -15.58
C ILE A 606 17.88 7.38 -15.31
N GLU A 607 17.09 8.25 -14.65
CA GLU A 607 17.54 9.42 -13.92
C GLU A 607 17.05 9.29 -12.48
N VAL A 608 17.95 9.47 -11.53
CA VAL A 608 17.62 9.49 -10.10
C VAL A 608 17.67 10.94 -9.64
N ARG A 609 16.55 11.46 -9.18
CA ARG A 609 16.38 12.87 -8.86
C ARG A 609 15.92 13.09 -7.42
N ASN A 610 16.50 14.08 -6.78
CA ASN A 610 15.93 14.62 -5.55
C ASN A 610 14.68 15.45 -5.89
N PRO A 611 13.46 15.08 -5.42
CA PRO A 611 12.24 15.78 -5.81
C PRO A 611 12.10 17.18 -5.20
N PHE A 612 12.95 17.57 -4.24
CA PHE A 612 12.94 18.89 -3.61
C PHE A 612 13.87 19.88 -4.30
N THR A 613 15.06 19.42 -4.72
CA THR A 613 16.13 20.28 -5.28
C THR A 613 16.30 20.09 -6.77
N GLU A 614 15.68 19.07 -7.37
CA GLU A 614 15.85 18.62 -8.75
C GLU A 614 17.27 18.14 -9.09
N GLU A 615 18.13 17.99 -8.08
CA GLU A 615 19.50 17.48 -8.25
C GLU A 615 19.48 16.11 -8.94
N LEU A 616 20.34 15.93 -9.93
CA LEU A 616 20.62 14.62 -10.52
C LEU A 616 21.61 13.86 -9.63
N VAL A 617 21.11 12.86 -8.92
CA VAL A 617 21.90 12.03 -8.00
C VAL A 617 22.61 10.90 -8.72
N ASP A 618 21.94 10.28 -9.71
CA ASP A 618 22.51 9.21 -10.55
C ASP A 618 21.84 9.16 -11.92
N ALA A 619 22.54 8.57 -12.87
CA ALA A 619 22.00 8.22 -14.19
C ALA A 619 22.66 6.94 -14.71
N LEU A 620 21.90 6.13 -15.45
CA LEU A 620 22.39 4.87 -16.01
C LEU A 620 21.64 4.52 -17.29
N GLU A 621 22.39 4.06 -18.29
CA GLU A 621 21.82 3.40 -19.48
C GLU A 621 21.62 1.91 -19.18
N LEU A 622 20.38 1.43 -19.27
CA LEU A 622 20.01 0.04 -19.05
C LEU A 622 19.97 -0.78 -20.36
N ALA A 623 19.63 -0.13 -21.47
CA ALA A 623 19.59 -0.71 -22.80
C ALA A 623 19.78 0.38 -23.87
N LYS A 624 20.44 0.02 -24.99
CA LYS A 624 20.65 0.86 -26.17
C LYS A 624 19.62 0.61 -27.25
#